data_8cb935ab4aa1d41fab8e5d086bba1f68
#
_entry.id   8cb935ab4aa1d41fab8e5d086bba1f68
#
_cell.length_a   1.000
_cell.length_b   1.000
_cell.length_c   1.000
_cell.angle_alpha   90.00
_cell.angle_beta   90.00
_cell.angle_gamma   90.00
#
_symmetry.space_group_name_H-M   'P 1'
#
loop_
_entity.id
_entity.type
_entity.pdbx_description
1 polymer ?
#
loop_
_entity_poly.entity_id
_entity_poly.type
_entity_poly.pdbx_seq_one_letter_code
_entity_poly.pdbx_strand_id
1 'polypeptide(L)'
;MVKYNKNKRILQEVRKLIYVTGDTHGDIERFKSREMKKLGSGDTLIICGDFGFLWDDSRAERNALKKLASKDYTIAFVDGCHENFDMLESLPVTEWNGGKVHRIAPNIIHLMRGQIFTIENKTIFTFGGGHSQDYNFRRDSDCWWEREQPTHAEIIEGITNLRTVDYTVDYVITHEPPASLKDCLNVDVLQRLEVHAFFEDIIKT
;
A
#
# COMPACT_ATOMS: atom_id res chain seq x y z
N MET A 1 19.78 -10.16 -56.16
CA MET A 1 20.61 -9.78 -55.00
C MET A 1 19.75 -9.08 -53.98
N VAL A 2 19.21 -9.81 -53.00
CA VAL A 2 18.27 -9.29 -52.00
C VAL A 2 19.11 -8.76 -50.85
N LYS A 3 19.02 -7.44 -50.59
CA LYS A 3 19.66 -6.80 -49.44
C LYS A 3 18.90 -7.12 -48.17
N TYR A 4 19.49 -7.93 -47.29
CA TYR A 4 19.00 -8.23 -45.95
C TYR A 4 19.17 -6.98 -45.06
N ASN A 5 18.09 -6.42 -44.60
CA ASN A 5 18.07 -5.24 -43.74
C ASN A 5 18.29 -5.67 -42.28
N LYS A 6 19.52 -5.46 -41.75
CA LYS A 6 20.00 -5.88 -40.43
C LYS A 6 19.70 -4.83 -39.35
N ASN A 7 18.47 -4.31 -39.24
CA ASN A 7 18.12 -3.38 -38.14
C ASN A 7 16.76 -3.70 -37.54
N LYS A 8 16.52 -4.96 -37.10
CA LYS A 8 15.57 -5.19 -36.03
C LYS A 8 16.33 -4.99 -34.70
N ARG A 9 16.32 -3.76 -34.15
CA ARG A 9 16.51 -3.56 -32.72
C ARG A 9 15.38 -4.32 -32.04
N ILE A 10 15.69 -5.46 -31.44
CA ILE A 10 14.83 -6.11 -30.45
C ILE A 10 14.78 -5.10 -29.31
N LEU A 11 13.67 -4.37 -29.20
CA LEU A 11 13.35 -3.61 -28.01
C LEU A 11 13.23 -4.69 -26.91
N GLN A 12 14.27 -4.84 -26.11
CA GLN A 12 14.15 -5.58 -24.87
C GLN A 12 13.07 -4.85 -24.06
N GLU A 13 11.92 -5.47 -23.88
CA GLU A 13 10.92 -4.97 -22.92
C GLU A 13 11.63 -4.85 -21.58
N VAL A 14 11.75 -3.62 -21.10
CA VAL A 14 12.29 -3.36 -19.77
C VAL A 14 11.28 -3.99 -18.80
N ARG A 15 11.69 -5.06 -18.13
CA ARG A 15 10.86 -5.76 -17.15
C ARG A 15 10.59 -4.81 -16.01
N LYS A 16 9.35 -4.43 -15.83
CA LYS A 16 8.89 -3.65 -14.70
C LYS A 16 8.73 -4.58 -13.50
N LEU A 17 9.08 -4.10 -12.33
CA LEU A 17 9.10 -4.87 -11.10
C LEU A 17 8.18 -4.25 -10.05
N ILE A 18 7.66 -5.12 -9.19
CA ILE A 18 6.94 -4.73 -7.98
C ILE A 18 7.90 -4.95 -6.81
N TYR A 19 8.16 -3.88 -6.07
CA TYR A 19 8.92 -3.90 -4.82
C TYR A 19 7.98 -3.72 -3.66
N VAL A 20 8.22 -4.40 -2.55
CA VAL A 20 7.42 -4.29 -1.33
C VAL A 20 8.33 -3.91 -0.17
N THR A 21 7.88 -3.00 0.67
CA THR A 21 8.56 -2.61 1.92
C THR A 21 7.56 -2.42 3.04
N GLY A 22 8.00 -2.53 4.28
CA GLY A 22 7.21 -2.12 5.45
C GLY A 22 7.18 -0.61 5.63
N ASP A 23 6.67 -0.22 6.78
CA ASP A 23 6.42 1.13 7.26
C ASP A 23 7.51 2.14 6.91
N THR A 24 7.12 3.35 6.55
CA THR A 24 8.08 4.43 6.25
C THR A 24 8.07 5.55 7.26
N HIS A 25 6.96 5.78 7.97
CA HIS A 25 6.81 6.81 9.02
C HIS A 25 7.38 8.18 8.63
N GLY A 26 7.20 8.60 7.37
CA GLY A 26 7.70 9.89 6.89
C GLY A 26 9.24 9.99 6.79
N ASP A 27 9.97 8.90 6.97
CA ASP A 27 11.43 8.90 6.86
C ASP A 27 11.89 8.93 5.40
N ILE A 28 12.20 10.13 4.90
CA ILE A 28 12.69 10.36 3.54
C ILE A 28 14.08 9.71 3.28
N GLU A 29 14.85 9.41 4.31
CA GLU A 29 16.19 8.80 4.16
C GLU A 29 16.08 7.35 3.67
N ARG A 30 14.99 6.63 4.01
CA ARG A 30 14.73 5.28 3.49
C ARG A 30 14.72 5.24 1.97
N PHE A 31 14.22 6.30 1.31
CA PHE A 31 14.18 6.42 -0.15
C PHE A 31 15.54 6.74 -0.79
N LYS A 32 16.58 6.93 0.02
CA LYS A 32 17.96 7.10 -0.42
C LYS A 32 18.79 5.82 -0.29
N SER A 33 18.21 4.74 0.23
CA SER A 33 18.90 3.46 0.40
C SER A 33 19.38 2.89 -0.93
N ARG A 34 20.32 1.95 -0.88
CA ARG A 34 20.85 1.28 -2.07
C ARG A 34 19.77 0.51 -2.83
N GLU A 35 18.85 -0.08 -2.10
CA GLU A 35 17.73 -0.85 -2.63
C GLU A 35 16.75 0.04 -3.39
N MET A 36 16.36 1.17 -2.80
CA MET A 36 15.45 2.14 -3.42
C MET A 36 16.04 2.83 -4.65
N LYS A 37 17.36 2.91 -4.75
CA LYS A 37 18.05 3.45 -5.95
C LYS A 37 18.02 2.51 -7.15
N LYS A 38 17.57 1.26 -6.98
CA LYS A 38 17.42 0.31 -8.08
C LYS A 38 16.09 0.49 -8.82
N LEU A 39 15.10 1.14 -8.21
CA LEU A 39 13.80 1.38 -8.82
C LEU A 39 13.95 2.39 -9.95
N GLY A 40 13.32 2.08 -11.07
CA GLY A 40 13.34 2.89 -12.28
C GLY A 40 11.95 3.09 -12.87
N SER A 41 11.94 3.69 -14.05
CA SER A 41 10.70 4.04 -14.73
C SER A 41 9.83 2.82 -15.00
N GLY A 42 8.59 2.91 -14.52
CA GLY A 42 7.58 1.87 -14.64
C GLY A 42 7.55 0.85 -13.51
N ASP A 43 8.53 0.84 -12.60
CA ASP A 43 8.46 0.04 -11.40
C ASP A 43 7.38 0.55 -10.43
N THR A 44 6.91 -0.33 -9.56
CA THR A 44 5.96 0.01 -8.49
C THR A 44 6.55 -0.39 -7.14
N LEU A 45 6.67 0.56 -6.23
CA LEU A 45 6.96 0.31 -4.81
C LEU A 45 5.65 0.27 -4.05
N ILE A 46 5.38 -0.81 -3.33
CA ILE A 46 4.23 -0.93 -2.42
C ILE A 46 4.74 -0.86 -0.98
N ILE A 47 4.18 0.06 -0.20
CA ILE A 47 4.47 0.24 1.23
C ILE A 47 3.32 -0.37 2.02
N CYS A 48 3.64 -1.26 2.96
CA CYS A 48 2.66 -2.04 3.73
C CYS A 48 2.12 -1.28 4.96
N GLY A 49 1.77 -0.02 4.80
CA GLY A 49 1.19 0.82 5.85
C GLY A 49 2.17 1.83 6.45
N ASP A 50 1.65 2.68 7.31
CA ASP A 50 2.37 3.72 8.04
C ASP A 50 3.27 4.56 7.11
N PHE A 51 2.62 5.15 6.07
CA PHE A 51 3.31 5.94 5.05
C PHE A 51 3.95 7.19 5.64
N GLY A 52 3.20 7.95 6.44
CA GLY A 52 3.69 9.04 7.27
C GLY A 52 4.16 10.30 6.53
N PHE A 53 3.85 10.45 5.23
CA PHE A 53 4.15 11.67 4.45
C PHE A 53 2.89 12.48 4.12
N LEU A 54 1.77 12.18 4.77
CA LEU A 54 0.52 12.92 4.70
C LEU A 54 0.00 13.05 6.13
N TRP A 55 0.58 13.99 6.92
CA TRP A 55 0.37 14.04 8.37
C TRP A 55 -0.07 15.40 8.88
N ASP A 56 0.69 16.46 8.62
CA ASP A 56 0.50 17.79 9.22
C ASP A 56 0.52 18.95 8.22
N ASP A 57 0.68 18.66 6.94
CA ASP A 57 0.88 19.64 5.86
C ASP A 57 2.00 20.66 6.14
N SER A 58 2.99 20.26 6.92
CA SER A 58 4.15 21.10 7.22
C SER A 58 4.98 21.38 5.96
N ARG A 59 5.81 22.42 6.03
CA ARG A 59 6.77 22.72 4.95
C ARG A 59 7.74 21.54 4.74
N ALA A 60 8.11 20.85 5.81
CA ALA A 60 9.01 19.69 5.75
C ALA A 60 8.33 18.54 4.98
N GLU A 61 7.09 18.21 5.33
CA GLU A 61 6.29 17.19 4.67
C GLU A 61 6.06 17.52 3.18
N ARG A 62 5.60 18.74 2.88
CA ARG A 62 5.43 19.17 1.48
C ARG A 62 6.71 19.06 0.65
N ASN A 63 7.87 19.34 1.25
CA ASN A 63 9.16 19.18 0.59
C ASN A 63 9.54 17.71 0.39
N ALA A 64 9.22 16.83 1.35
CA ALA A 64 9.41 15.40 1.22
C ALA A 64 8.51 14.82 0.13
N LEU A 65 7.22 15.15 0.14
CA LEU A 65 6.27 14.75 -0.91
C LEU A 65 6.72 15.21 -2.31
N LYS A 66 7.22 16.44 -2.46
CA LYS A 66 7.77 16.91 -3.75
C LYS A 66 8.95 16.06 -4.22
N LYS A 67 9.83 15.64 -3.32
CA LYS A 67 10.96 14.75 -3.65
C LYS A 67 10.45 13.36 -4.07
N LEU A 68 9.43 12.82 -3.39
CA LEU A 68 8.82 11.55 -3.77
C LEU A 68 8.06 11.65 -5.09
N ALA A 69 7.33 12.75 -5.31
CA ALA A 69 6.62 13.01 -6.56
C ALA A 69 7.55 13.20 -7.77
N SER A 70 8.83 13.52 -7.54
CA SER A 70 9.83 13.62 -8.61
C SER A 70 10.46 12.28 -9.02
N LYS A 71 10.09 11.17 -8.38
CA LYS A 71 10.54 9.85 -8.77
C LYS A 71 9.82 9.41 -10.04
N ASP A 72 10.50 8.61 -10.85
CA ASP A 72 9.99 8.07 -12.12
C ASP A 72 9.29 6.72 -11.98
N TYR A 73 9.16 6.20 -10.75
CA TYR A 73 8.42 5.00 -10.40
C TYR A 73 7.16 5.34 -9.57
N THR A 74 6.22 4.42 -9.53
CA THR A 74 5.00 4.55 -8.72
C THR A 74 5.30 4.18 -7.26
N ILE A 75 4.83 5.00 -6.33
CA ILE A 75 4.80 4.74 -4.90
C ILE A 75 3.34 4.50 -4.55
N ALA A 76 3.00 3.26 -4.24
CA ALA A 76 1.69 2.85 -3.76
C ALA A 76 1.80 2.46 -2.28
N PHE A 77 0.76 2.68 -1.49
CA PHE A 77 0.75 2.23 -0.10
C PHE A 77 -0.66 1.82 0.32
N VAL A 78 -0.76 0.86 1.23
CA VAL A 78 -1.96 0.66 2.03
C VAL A 78 -1.85 1.53 3.28
N ASP A 79 -2.96 1.90 3.88
CA ASP A 79 -2.92 2.60 5.16
C ASP A 79 -2.50 1.66 6.29
N GLY A 80 -1.79 2.21 7.25
CA GLY A 80 -1.46 1.54 8.52
C GLY A 80 -2.31 2.07 9.66
N CYS A 81 -1.79 1.97 10.88
CA CYS A 81 -2.41 2.57 12.05
C CYS A 81 -1.91 4.00 12.33
N HIS A 82 -0.78 4.40 11.74
CA HIS A 82 -0.20 5.75 11.90
C HIS A 82 -0.40 6.60 10.64
N GLU A 83 -1.68 6.85 10.28
CA GLU A 83 -2.05 7.77 9.20
C GLU A 83 -2.88 8.94 9.75
N ASN A 84 -2.80 10.09 9.09
CA ASN A 84 -3.79 11.16 9.28
C ASN A 84 -4.98 10.89 8.37
N PHE A 85 -5.99 10.18 8.88
CA PHE A 85 -7.16 9.79 8.11
C PHE A 85 -8.01 10.98 7.65
N ASP A 86 -8.00 12.11 8.37
CA ASP A 86 -8.71 13.32 7.93
C ASP A 86 -8.09 13.86 6.64
N MET A 87 -6.77 13.92 6.55
CA MET A 87 -6.09 14.36 5.34
C MET A 87 -6.24 13.32 4.21
N LEU A 88 -6.09 12.03 4.53
CA LEU A 88 -6.14 10.97 3.54
C LEU A 88 -7.52 10.87 2.87
N GLU A 89 -8.60 10.88 3.67
CA GLU A 89 -9.98 10.76 3.18
C GLU A 89 -10.55 12.07 2.63
N SER A 90 -9.89 13.21 2.87
CA SER A 90 -10.24 14.47 2.19
C SER A 90 -9.93 14.43 0.68
N LEU A 91 -9.09 13.51 0.25
CA LEU A 91 -8.73 13.35 -1.16
C LEU A 91 -9.86 12.65 -1.93
N PRO A 92 -10.11 13.05 -3.19
CA PRO A 92 -11.15 12.40 -3.98
C PRO A 92 -10.80 10.94 -4.28
N VAL A 93 -11.81 10.07 -4.18
CA VAL A 93 -11.69 8.69 -4.63
C VAL A 93 -11.62 8.68 -6.16
N THR A 94 -10.62 7.97 -6.68
CA THR A 94 -10.41 7.76 -8.12
C THR A 94 -10.13 6.28 -8.38
N GLU A 95 -9.96 5.90 -9.64
CA GLU A 95 -9.60 4.54 -10.02
C GLU A 95 -8.15 4.48 -10.51
N TRP A 96 -7.49 3.37 -10.20
CA TRP A 96 -6.18 3.02 -10.71
C TRP A 96 -6.02 1.50 -10.79
N ASN A 97 -5.64 0.99 -11.95
CA ASN A 97 -5.36 -0.44 -12.19
C ASN A 97 -6.46 -1.40 -11.70
N GLY A 98 -7.73 -0.99 -11.77
CA GLY A 98 -8.90 -1.80 -11.45
C GLY A 98 -9.47 -1.61 -10.04
N GLY A 99 -8.81 -0.85 -9.17
CA GLY A 99 -9.26 -0.59 -7.79
C GLY A 99 -9.41 0.89 -7.46
N LYS A 100 -10.11 1.19 -6.37
CA LYS A 100 -10.29 2.53 -5.82
C LYS A 100 -9.04 3.00 -5.09
N VAL A 101 -8.69 4.27 -5.27
CA VAL A 101 -7.51 4.88 -4.68
C VAL A 101 -7.75 6.33 -4.27
N HIS A 102 -6.96 6.81 -3.31
CA HIS A 102 -6.71 8.24 -3.14
C HIS A 102 -5.37 8.60 -3.81
N ARG A 103 -5.36 9.68 -4.59
CA ARG A 103 -4.15 10.11 -5.30
C ARG A 103 -3.55 11.34 -4.64
N ILE A 104 -2.39 11.16 -4.00
CA ILE A 104 -1.66 12.23 -3.30
C ILE A 104 -0.84 13.05 -4.31
N ALA A 105 -0.23 12.38 -5.28
CA ALA A 105 0.51 12.98 -6.39
C ALA A 105 0.38 12.09 -7.64
N PRO A 106 0.83 12.50 -8.82
CA PRO A 106 0.69 11.68 -10.04
C PRO A 106 1.23 10.25 -9.91
N ASN A 107 2.29 10.06 -9.12
CA ASN A 107 2.94 8.78 -8.87
C ASN A 107 2.86 8.31 -7.40
N ILE A 108 2.11 8.99 -6.51
CA ILE A 108 1.92 8.60 -5.11
C ILE A 108 0.45 8.30 -4.88
N ILE A 109 0.15 7.05 -4.52
CA ILE A 109 -1.20 6.48 -4.55
C ILE A 109 -1.47 5.69 -3.26
N HIS A 110 -2.55 6.03 -2.57
CA HIS A 110 -3.10 5.20 -1.50
C HIS A 110 -4.04 4.15 -2.08
N LEU A 111 -3.74 2.88 -1.86
CA LEU A 111 -4.54 1.74 -2.26
C LEU A 111 -5.62 1.51 -1.19
N MET A 112 -6.89 1.77 -1.52
CA MET A 112 -7.98 1.67 -0.56
C MET A 112 -8.19 0.21 -0.11
N ARG A 113 -8.78 0.04 1.05
CA ARG A 113 -9.07 -1.26 1.66
C ARG A 113 -10.02 -2.10 0.81
N GLY A 114 -9.77 -3.39 0.75
CA GLY A 114 -10.65 -4.35 0.08
C GLY A 114 -10.63 -4.30 -1.45
N GLN A 115 -9.67 -3.62 -2.05
CA GLN A 115 -9.57 -3.48 -3.51
C GLN A 115 -8.66 -4.53 -4.13
N ILE A 116 -8.87 -4.81 -5.42
CA ILE A 116 -8.01 -5.68 -6.23
C ILE A 116 -7.40 -4.84 -7.34
N PHE A 117 -6.09 -4.89 -7.44
CA PHE A 117 -5.31 -4.17 -8.46
C PHE A 117 -4.62 -5.14 -9.40
N THR A 118 -4.51 -4.77 -10.66
CA THR A 118 -3.66 -5.48 -11.63
C THR A 118 -2.41 -4.67 -11.90
N ILE A 119 -1.28 -5.11 -11.36
CA ILE A 119 0.02 -4.44 -11.51
C ILE A 119 0.98 -5.44 -12.14
N GLU A 120 1.58 -5.09 -13.28
CA GLU A 120 2.53 -5.95 -14.02
C GLU A 120 1.99 -7.39 -14.25
N ASN A 121 0.73 -7.50 -14.67
CA ASN A 121 0.00 -8.76 -14.89
C ASN A 121 -0.14 -9.61 -13.60
N LYS A 122 -0.04 -8.99 -12.42
CA LYS A 122 -0.29 -9.64 -11.13
C LYS A 122 -1.54 -9.05 -10.49
N THR A 123 -2.40 -9.91 -10.00
CA THR A 123 -3.58 -9.54 -9.22
C THR A 123 -3.18 -9.41 -7.75
N ILE A 124 -3.45 -8.24 -7.18
CA ILE A 124 -3.03 -7.90 -5.81
C ILE A 124 -4.26 -7.44 -5.03
N PHE A 125 -4.64 -8.18 -4.02
CA PHE A 125 -5.64 -7.74 -3.06
C PHE A 125 -4.96 -6.90 -1.98
N THR A 126 -5.56 -5.76 -1.63
CA THR A 126 -5.01 -4.84 -0.63
C THR A 126 -6.00 -4.60 0.49
N PHE A 127 -5.48 -4.55 1.71
CA PHE A 127 -6.31 -4.25 2.86
C PHE A 127 -5.45 -3.64 3.98
N GLY A 128 -5.58 -2.33 4.16
CA GLY A 128 -4.87 -1.58 5.20
C GLY A 128 -5.56 -1.63 6.56
N GLY A 129 -5.13 -0.74 7.43
CA GLY A 129 -5.63 -0.58 8.78
C GLY A 129 -4.98 -1.50 9.81
N GLY A 130 -5.14 -1.13 11.07
CA GLY A 130 -4.55 -1.85 12.18
C GLY A 130 -4.98 -1.28 13.52
N HIS A 131 -4.22 -1.55 14.55
CA HIS A 131 -4.44 -1.01 15.88
C HIS A 131 -3.13 -0.49 16.46
N SER A 132 -3.14 0.80 16.83
CA SER A 132 -1.99 1.47 17.41
C SER A 132 -1.62 0.88 18.77
N GLN A 133 -0.38 0.44 18.92
CA GLN A 133 0.13 -0.03 20.22
C GLN A 133 0.24 1.14 21.22
N ASP A 134 0.44 2.36 20.72
CA ASP A 134 0.51 3.61 21.47
C ASP A 134 -0.83 4.38 21.54
N TYR A 135 -1.96 3.67 21.41
CA TYR A 135 -3.31 4.20 21.42
C TYR A 135 -3.56 5.28 22.46
N ASN A 136 -3.21 5.00 23.74
CA ASN A 136 -3.46 5.94 24.83
C ASN A 136 -2.70 7.27 24.64
N PHE A 137 -1.43 7.20 24.23
CA PHE A 137 -0.62 8.38 23.96
C PHE A 137 -1.17 9.19 22.79
N ARG A 138 -1.54 8.53 21.69
CA ARG A 138 -2.04 9.19 20.49
C ARG A 138 -3.42 9.81 20.71
N ARG A 139 -4.32 9.12 21.41
CA ARG A 139 -5.62 9.67 21.79
C ARG A 139 -5.47 10.92 22.67
N ASP A 140 -4.61 10.88 23.67
CA ASP A 140 -4.38 12.00 24.60
C ASP A 140 -3.65 13.18 23.92
N SER A 141 -3.03 12.94 22.77
CA SER A 141 -2.35 13.94 21.92
C SER A 141 -3.17 14.38 20.70
N ASP A 142 -4.46 14.01 20.62
CA ASP A 142 -5.38 14.32 19.51
C ASP A 142 -4.82 13.93 18.12
N CYS A 143 -4.07 12.81 18.04
CA CYS A 143 -3.52 12.29 16.81
C CYS A 143 -3.85 10.81 16.59
N TRP A 144 -4.99 10.37 17.11
CA TRP A 144 -5.58 9.07 16.91
C TRP A 144 -6.94 9.19 16.22
N TRP A 145 -7.21 8.26 15.30
CA TRP A 145 -8.47 8.14 14.57
C TRP A 145 -9.05 6.72 14.72
N GLU A 146 -10.33 6.61 15.05
CA GLU A 146 -11.03 5.33 15.07
C GLU A 146 -10.95 4.61 13.70
N ARG A 147 -10.82 5.39 12.64
CA ARG A 147 -10.67 4.93 11.25
C ARG A 147 -9.37 4.16 10.98
N GLU A 148 -8.41 4.12 11.91
CA GLU A 148 -7.28 3.20 11.80
C GLU A 148 -7.75 1.75 11.76
N GLN A 149 -8.90 1.47 12.41
CA GLN A 149 -9.52 0.16 12.36
C GLN A 149 -10.48 0.05 11.17
N PRO A 150 -10.42 -1.05 10.41
CA PRO A 150 -11.34 -1.28 9.32
C PRO A 150 -12.77 -1.39 9.79
N THR A 151 -13.66 -0.79 9.01
CA THR A 151 -15.10 -0.90 9.23
C THR A 151 -15.64 -2.22 8.69
N HIS A 152 -16.78 -2.65 9.23
CA HIS A 152 -17.49 -3.82 8.71
C HIS A 152 -17.87 -3.68 7.21
N ALA A 153 -18.19 -2.45 6.78
CA ALA A 153 -18.50 -2.17 5.37
C ALA A 153 -17.29 -2.42 4.45
N GLU A 154 -16.09 -2.02 4.86
CA GLU A 154 -14.85 -2.27 4.10
C GLU A 154 -14.52 -3.76 4.05
N ILE A 155 -14.74 -4.52 5.13
CA ILE A 155 -14.60 -5.97 5.14
C ILE A 155 -15.57 -6.62 4.15
N ILE A 156 -16.84 -6.22 4.14
CA ILE A 156 -17.84 -6.73 3.17
C ILE A 156 -17.44 -6.38 1.74
N GLU A 157 -16.96 -5.16 1.49
CA GLU A 157 -16.47 -4.76 0.16
C GLU A 157 -15.30 -5.65 -0.28
N GLY A 158 -14.33 -5.90 0.62
CA GLY A 158 -13.20 -6.78 0.35
C GLY A 158 -13.63 -8.21 0.00
N ILE A 159 -14.55 -8.79 0.76
CA ILE A 159 -15.14 -10.12 0.48
C ILE A 159 -15.85 -10.11 -0.87
N THR A 160 -16.60 -9.06 -1.16
CA THR A 160 -17.35 -8.93 -2.41
C THR A 160 -16.41 -8.87 -3.60
N ASN A 161 -15.33 -8.10 -3.51
CA ASN A 161 -14.32 -8.00 -4.56
C ASN A 161 -13.57 -9.33 -4.75
N LEU A 162 -13.18 -10.02 -3.66
CA LEU A 162 -12.53 -11.33 -3.74
C LEU A 162 -13.42 -12.38 -4.43
N ARG A 163 -14.73 -12.35 -4.21
CA ARG A 163 -15.68 -13.23 -4.90
C ARG A 163 -15.66 -13.04 -6.42
N THR A 164 -15.41 -11.84 -6.92
CA THR A 164 -15.36 -11.57 -8.37
C THR A 164 -14.20 -12.28 -9.07
N VAL A 165 -13.21 -12.73 -8.33
CA VAL A 165 -12.01 -13.44 -8.79
C VAL A 165 -11.91 -14.84 -8.20
N ASP A 166 -13.02 -15.41 -7.72
CA ASP A 166 -13.08 -16.74 -7.10
C ASP A 166 -12.02 -16.90 -5.99
N TYR A 167 -11.81 -15.84 -5.19
CA TYR A 167 -10.78 -15.76 -4.12
C TYR A 167 -9.34 -16.05 -4.59
N THR A 168 -9.08 -15.92 -5.89
CA THR A 168 -7.75 -16.21 -6.46
C THR A 168 -7.03 -14.92 -6.83
N VAL A 169 -5.96 -14.61 -6.10
CA VAL A 169 -5.07 -13.47 -6.35
C VAL A 169 -3.61 -13.92 -6.26
N ASP A 170 -2.70 -13.21 -6.95
CA ASP A 170 -1.27 -13.52 -6.87
C ASP A 170 -0.66 -13.11 -5.52
N TYR A 171 -1.12 -11.99 -4.96
CA TYR A 171 -0.61 -11.45 -3.69
C TYR A 171 -1.71 -10.82 -2.86
N VAL A 172 -1.54 -10.90 -1.54
CA VAL A 172 -2.31 -10.16 -0.54
C VAL A 172 -1.36 -9.22 0.17
N ILE A 173 -1.66 -7.92 0.15
CA ILE A 173 -0.87 -6.87 0.80
C ILE A 173 -1.70 -6.27 1.93
N THR A 174 -1.21 -6.40 3.14
CA THR A 174 -1.86 -5.89 4.35
C THR A 174 -0.84 -5.15 5.22
N HIS A 175 -1.31 -4.32 6.13
CA HIS A 175 -0.47 -3.76 7.20
C HIS A 175 -0.36 -4.74 8.38
N GLU A 176 -1.49 -5.21 8.89
CA GLU A 176 -1.56 -6.21 9.95
C GLU A 176 -1.50 -7.63 9.37
N PRO A 177 -0.79 -8.57 10.00
CA PRO A 177 -0.81 -9.97 9.59
C PRO A 177 -2.05 -10.70 10.11
N PRO A 178 -2.41 -11.88 9.54
CA PRO A 178 -3.38 -12.80 10.14
C PRO A 178 -2.99 -13.21 11.56
N ALA A 179 -3.99 -13.57 12.39
CA ALA A 179 -3.77 -13.90 13.79
C ALA A 179 -2.76 -15.05 13.99
N SER A 180 -2.84 -16.09 13.17
CA SER A 180 -1.93 -17.25 13.24
C SER A 180 -0.48 -16.89 12.96
N LEU A 181 -0.21 -15.88 12.09
CA LEU A 181 1.14 -15.42 11.82
C LEU A 181 1.70 -14.56 12.95
N LYS A 182 0.86 -13.79 13.65
CA LYS A 182 1.29 -13.06 14.85
C LYS A 182 1.84 -14.01 15.92
N ASP A 183 1.16 -15.12 16.15
CA ASP A 183 1.61 -16.15 17.10
C ASP A 183 2.97 -16.74 16.69
N CYS A 184 3.17 -17.02 15.41
CA CYS A 184 4.43 -17.53 14.88
C CYS A 184 5.60 -16.55 14.99
N LEU A 185 5.32 -15.25 14.86
CA LEU A 185 6.32 -14.18 14.89
C LEU A 185 6.63 -13.69 16.31
N ASN A 186 5.98 -14.25 17.35
CA ASN A 186 6.03 -13.78 18.73
C ASN A 186 5.75 -12.26 18.87
N VAL A 187 4.88 -11.74 18.03
CA VAL A 187 4.40 -10.37 18.14
C VAL A 187 3.26 -10.35 19.14
N ASP A 188 3.37 -9.50 20.17
CA ASP A 188 2.37 -9.41 21.24
C ASP A 188 0.97 -9.16 20.65
N VAL A 189 0.09 -10.14 20.88
CA VAL A 189 -1.31 -10.06 20.43
C VAL A 189 -2.11 -9.38 21.53
N LEU A 190 -1.95 -8.06 21.67
CA LEU A 190 -2.70 -7.30 22.69
C LEU A 190 -4.20 -7.27 22.40
N GLN A 191 -4.62 -7.41 21.15
CA GLN A 191 -6.03 -7.50 20.76
C GLN A 191 -6.22 -8.36 19.52
N ARG A 192 -7.23 -9.24 19.54
CA ARG A 192 -7.75 -9.90 18.33
C ARG A 192 -8.82 -9.00 17.74
N LEU A 193 -8.48 -8.33 16.64
CA LEU A 193 -9.41 -7.49 15.91
C LEU A 193 -10.18 -8.32 14.87
N GLU A 194 -11.35 -7.82 14.43
CA GLU A 194 -12.11 -8.42 13.33
C GLU A 194 -11.28 -8.59 12.06
N VAL A 195 -10.39 -7.64 11.78
CA VAL A 195 -9.48 -7.68 10.62
C VAL A 195 -8.55 -8.88 10.66
N HIS A 196 -8.09 -9.30 11.84
CA HIS A 196 -7.23 -10.49 11.95
C HIS A 196 -8.00 -11.78 11.64
N ALA A 197 -9.28 -11.87 12.07
CA ALA A 197 -10.14 -12.99 11.74
C ALA A 197 -10.45 -13.01 10.24
N PHE A 198 -10.72 -11.87 9.65
CA PHE A 198 -10.92 -11.71 8.22
C PHE A 198 -9.70 -12.18 7.41
N PHE A 199 -8.48 -11.77 7.80
CA PHE A 199 -7.26 -12.23 7.13
C PHE A 199 -7.03 -13.73 7.34
N GLU A 200 -7.36 -14.26 8.51
CA GLU A 200 -7.30 -15.70 8.77
C GLU A 200 -8.23 -16.51 7.85
N ASP A 201 -9.42 -15.97 7.57
CA ASP A 201 -10.35 -16.59 6.63
C ASP A 201 -9.86 -16.52 5.19
N ILE A 202 -9.26 -15.41 4.76
CA ILE A 202 -8.68 -15.26 3.41
C ILE A 202 -7.59 -16.31 3.15
N ILE A 203 -6.69 -16.55 4.11
CA ILE A 203 -5.57 -17.49 3.89
C ILE A 203 -6.01 -18.96 3.91
N LYS A 204 -7.24 -19.28 4.35
CA LYS A 204 -7.79 -20.64 4.38
C LYS A 204 -8.63 -20.98 3.17
N THR A 205 -8.97 -19.98 2.36
CA THR A 205 -9.79 -20.12 1.16
C THR A 205 -8.94 -20.40 -0.05
#